data_182cd34fc4333de248e1d49597f3fcae
#
_entry.id   182cd34fc4333de248e1d49597f3fcae
#
_cell.length_a   1.000
_cell.length_b   1.000
_cell.length_c   1.000
_cell.angle_alpha   90.00
_cell.angle_beta   90.00
_cell.angle_gamma   90.00
#
_symmetry.space_group_name_H-M   'P 1'
#
loop_
_entity.id
_entity.type
_entity.pdbx_description
1 polymer ?
#
loop_
_entity_poly.entity_id
_entity_poly.type
_entity_poly.pdbx_seq_one_letter_code
_entity_poly.pdbx_strand_id
1 'polypeptide(L)'
;MNLADIPLRPGGAELLPVRGVRAREAFDNRDWVAVELPVALEFNGIAHAVMLATPTDLADFALGFALSEGILLSRGELYGIDEEFAPEGITLKLDVASAAFARLKARRRSMAGRTGCGLCGTESLAHVARTLPPLPPGPSLSKRAVARGMRELASLQVLQKVTGAVHAAAWCTAQGEALLVREDVGRHNALDKLVGALAKSTLDASTGFIAVTSRASFEMVQKTVAAGVPLLAAVSASTSLATSVAQEAGLTPVSYTHLTLPTKRIV
;
A
#
# COMPACT_ATOMS: atom_id res chain seq x y z
N MET A 1 21.38 -19.19 -1.56
CA MET A 1 20.87 -19.08 -0.18
C MET A 1 20.23 -20.43 0.13
N ASN A 2 20.67 -21.10 1.18
CA ASN A 2 20.18 -22.42 1.53
C ASN A 2 18.83 -22.22 2.27
N LEU A 3 17.75 -22.88 1.81
CA LEU A 3 16.39 -22.77 2.41
C LEU A 3 16.35 -23.21 3.88
N ALA A 4 17.38 -23.93 4.35
CA ALA A 4 17.52 -24.37 5.74
C ALA A 4 17.94 -23.23 6.71
N ASP A 5 18.43 -22.10 6.19
CA ASP A 5 18.92 -20.98 6.98
C ASP A 5 17.88 -19.86 7.17
N ILE A 6 16.62 -20.09 6.74
CA ILE A 6 15.53 -19.12 6.90
C ILE A 6 14.90 -19.36 8.29
N PRO A 7 15.16 -18.52 9.29
CA PRO A 7 14.54 -18.65 10.59
C PRO A 7 13.07 -18.26 10.47
N LEU A 8 12.19 -19.16 10.86
CA LEU A 8 10.75 -18.99 11.04
C LEU A 8 9.95 -18.70 9.75
N ARG A 9 8.87 -19.43 9.53
CA ARG A 9 7.89 -19.16 8.46
C ARG A 9 7.51 -17.69 8.52
N PRO A 10 7.87 -16.84 7.53
CA PRO A 10 7.31 -15.50 7.49
C PRO A 10 5.79 -15.65 7.37
N GLY A 11 5.02 -15.07 8.28
CA GLY A 11 3.58 -15.05 8.15
C GLY A 11 3.23 -14.43 6.79
N GLY A 12 2.63 -15.13 5.86
CA GLY A 12 2.38 -14.63 4.50
C GLY A 12 3.19 -15.32 3.40
N ALA A 13 3.95 -16.38 3.74
CA ALA A 13 4.57 -17.27 2.77
C ALA A 13 4.30 -18.73 3.11
N GLU A 14 4.13 -19.57 2.08
CA GLU A 14 3.90 -21.00 2.18
C GLU A 14 4.92 -21.77 1.35
N LEU A 15 5.40 -22.91 1.89
CA LEU A 15 6.37 -23.75 1.21
C LEU A 15 5.65 -24.81 0.36
N LEU A 16 5.59 -24.58 -0.95
CA LEU A 16 4.87 -25.44 -1.89
C LEU A 16 5.82 -26.24 -2.79
N PRO A 17 5.39 -27.43 -3.30
CA PRO A 17 6.10 -28.12 -4.35
C PRO A 17 6.01 -27.30 -5.64
N VAL A 18 7.15 -27.07 -6.28
CA VAL A 18 7.23 -26.34 -7.54
C VAL A 18 7.99 -27.17 -8.57
N ARG A 19 7.57 -27.06 -9.83
CA ARG A 19 8.28 -27.62 -10.96
C ARG A 19 8.84 -26.49 -11.80
N GLY A 20 10.15 -26.50 -11.99
CA GLY A 20 10.85 -25.46 -12.73
C GLY A 20 11.68 -26.05 -13.90
N VAL A 21 12.20 -25.13 -14.73
CA VAL A 21 13.15 -25.46 -15.80
C VAL A 21 14.37 -24.56 -15.63
N ARG A 22 15.55 -25.15 -15.54
CA ARG A 22 16.82 -24.44 -15.51
C ARG A 22 17.75 -25.02 -16.60
N ALA A 23 18.30 -24.18 -17.46
CA ALA A 23 19.18 -24.58 -18.55
C ALA A 23 18.61 -25.73 -19.42
N ARG A 24 17.30 -25.76 -19.69
CA ARG A 24 16.53 -26.77 -20.43
C ARG A 24 16.27 -28.09 -19.69
N GLU A 25 16.67 -28.19 -18.44
CA GLU A 25 16.38 -29.38 -17.61
C GLU A 25 15.24 -29.06 -16.64
N ALA A 26 14.27 -29.98 -16.57
CA ALA A 26 13.19 -29.90 -15.61
C ALA A 26 13.69 -30.33 -14.23
N PHE A 27 13.25 -29.63 -13.18
CA PHE A 27 13.53 -30.00 -11.80
C PHE A 27 12.26 -29.89 -10.96
N ASP A 28 12.13 -30.77 -9.99
CA ASP A 28 11.13 -30.67 -8.93
C ASP A 28 11.82 -30.19 -7.65
N ASN A 29 11.23 -29.20 -6.97
CA ASN A 29 11.75 -28.62 -5.74
C ASN A 29 10.59 -28.15 -4.86
N ARG A 30 10.91 -27.62 -3.68
CA ARG A 30 9.99 -26.84 -2.87
C ARG A 30 10.47 -25.39 -2.82
N ASP A 31 9.53 -24.46 -2.94
CA ASP A 31 9.85 -23.05 -2.92
C ASP A 31 8.82 -22.28 -2.09
N TRP A 32 9.23 -21.13 -1.56
CA TRP A 32 8.37 -20.23 -0.81
C TRP A 32 7.53 -19.41 -1.77
N VAL A 33 6.22 -19.51 -1.62
CA VAL A 33 5.23 -18.78 -2.42
C VAL A 33 4.50 -17.79 -1.52
N ALA A 34 4.29 -16.57 -1.99
CA ALA A 34 3.53 -15.57 -1.24
C ALA A 34 2.07 -16.02 -1.09
N VAL A 35 1.55 -15.94 0.13
CA VAL A 35 0.15 -16.23 0.41
C VAL A 35 -0.70 -15.04 -0.01
N GLU A 36 -1.72 -15.30 -0.81
CA GLU A 36 -2.72 -14.34 -1.26
C GLU A 36 -4.10 -14.89 -0.92
N LEU A 37 -4.87 -14.14 -0.14
CA LEU A 37 -6.22 -14.50 0.28
C LEU A 37 -7.22 -13.39 -0.01
N PRO A 38 -8.50 -13.72 -0.27
CA PRO A 38 -9.57 -12.74 -0.23
C PRO A 38 -9.74 -12.15 1.17
N VAL A 39 -9.66 -10.83 1.28
CA VAL A 39 -9.88 -10.08 2.51
C VAL A 39 -11.05 -9.13 2.30
N ALA A 40 -12.15 -9.41 2.96
CA ALA A 40 -13.34 -8.57 2.94
C ALA A 40 -13.24 -7.47 4.02
N LEU A 41 -13.62 -6.26 3.66
CA LEU A 41 -13.73 -5.11 4.57
C LEU A 41 -15.21 -4.81 4.82
N GLU A 42 -15.63 -4.90 6.07
CA GLU A 42 -16.98 -4.65 6.53
C GLU A 42 -17.00 -3.50 7.53
N PHE A 43 -17.88 -2.53 7.35
CA PHE A 43 -18.03 -1.37 8.22
C PHE A 43 -19.40 -1.39 8.89
N ASN A 44 -19.45 -1.52 10.21
CA ASN A 44 -20.69 -1.59 11.00
C ASN A 44 -21.73 -2.54 10.39
N GLY A 45 -21.32 -3.77 10.02
CA GLY A 45 -22.18 -4.79 9.44
C GLY A 45 -22.47 -4.64 7.93
N ILE A 46 -21.83 -3.70 7.23
CA ILE A 46 -22.01 -3.53 5.77
C ILE A 46 -20.71 -3.88 5.05
N ALA A 47 -20.72 -4.94 4.25
CA ALA A 47 -19.62 -5.29 3.36
C ALA A 47 -19.35 -4.15 2.36
N HIS A 48 -18.09 -3.77 2.17
CA HIS A 48 -17.68 -2.65 1.34
C HIS A 48 -16.81 -3.06 0.16
N ALA A 49 -15.75 -3.79 0.41
CA ALA A 49 -14.80 -4.23 -0.62
C ALA A 49 -14.22 -5.60 -0.26
N VAL A 50 -13.78 -6.34 -1.27
CA VAL A 50 -12.96 -7.54 -1.13
C VAL A 50 -11.67 -7.30 -1.90
N MET A 51 -10.53 -7.49 -1.22
CA MET A 51 -9.21 -7.31 -1.79
C MET A 51 -8.42 -8.61 -1.69
N LEU A 52 -7.63 -8.92 -2.71
CA LEU A 52 -6.64 -10.00 -2.60
C LEU A 52 -5.40 -9.44 -1.91
N ALA A 53 -5.06 -9.98 -0.75
CA ALA A 53 -4.00 -9.46 0.10
C ALA A 53 -3.20 -10.57 0.78
N THR A 54 -1.97 -10.26 1.15
CA THR A 54 -1.18 -11.10 2.05
C THR A 54 -1.76 -11.00 3.46
N PRO A 55 -2.02 -12.13 4.16
CA PRO A 55 -2.69 -12.14 5.47
C PRO A 55 -1.76 -11.73 6.62
N THR A 56 -1.03 -10.65 6.46
CA THR A 56 -0.17 -10.02 7.48
C THR A 56 -0.60 -8.58 7.70
N ASP A 57 -0.37 -8.04 8.89
CA ASP A 57 -0.66 -6.64 9.20
C ASP A 57 -2.11 -6.22 8.85
N LEU A 58 -3.09 -7.11 9.08
CA LEU A 58 -4.47 -6.91 8.65
C LEU A 58 -5.15 -5.72 9.31
N ALA A 59 -4.85 -5.48 10.59
CA ALA A 59 -5.36 -4.29 11.29
C ALA A 59 -4.77 -2.97 10.74
N ASP A 60 -3.52 -2.99 10.25
CA ASP A 60 -2.94 -1.85 9.54
C ASP A 60 -3.62 -1.68 8.18
N PHE A 61 -3.85 -2.79 7.46
CA PHE A 61 -4.54 -2.77 6.18
C PHE A 61 -5.95 -2.15 6.29
N ALA A 62 -6.75 -2.61 7.26
CA ALA A 62 -8.12 -2.13 7.45
C ALA A 62 -8.18 -0.63 7.76
N LEU A 63 -7.34 -0.16 8.71
CA LEU A 63 -7.27 1.25 9.07
C LEU A 63 -6.76 2.10 7.90
N GLY A 64 -5.67 1.67 7.26
CA GLY A 64 -5.06 2.43 6.18
C GLY A 64 -5.93 2.52 4.95
N PHE A 65 -6.61 1.44 4.57
CA PHE A 65 -7.62 1.46 3.51
C PHE A 65 -8.73 2.46 3.83
N ALA A 66 -9.27 2.41 5.05
CA ALA A 66 -10.37 3.29 5.44
C ALA A 66 -9.96 4.79 5.44
N LEU A 67 -8.72 5.10 5.83
CA LEU A 67 -8.16 6.45 5.78
C LEU A 67 -7.87 6.90 4.34
N SER A 68 -7.16 6.08 3.57
CA SER A 68 -6.75 6.42 2.20
C SER A 68 -7.94 6.57 1.25
N GLU A 69 -8.99 5.77 1.45
CA GLU A 69 -10.26 5.92 0.73
C GLU A 69 -11.12 7.06 1.31
N GLY A 70 -10.73 7.67 2.44
CA GLY A 70 -11.45 8.76 3.12
C GLY A 70 -12.82 8.33 3.64
N ILE A 71 -12.96 7.08 4.00
CA ILE A 71 -14.10 6.57 4.78
C ILE A 71 -13.95 7.12 6.19
N LEU A 72 -12.74 7.02 6.75
CA LEU A 72 -12.35 7.68 7.99
C LEU A 72 -11.56 8.96 7.68
N LEU A 73 -11.77 10.00 8.48
CA LEU A 73 -11.00 11.25 8.44
C LEU A 73 -9.85 11.24 9.45
N SER A 74 -9.93 10.40 10.46
CA SER A 74 -8.88 10.20 11.45
C SER A 74 -8.98 8.81 12.06
N ARG A 75 -7.88 8.35 12.68
CA ARG A 75 -7.85 7.10 13.45
C ARG A 75 -8.91 7.07 14.57
N GLY A 76 -9.23 8.21 15.17
CA GLY A 76 -10.20 8.30 16.27
C GLY A 76 -11.63 7.91 15.87
N GLU A 77 -11.94 7.82 14.58
CA GLU A 77 -13.23 7.33 14.10
C GLU A 77 -13.31 5.81 13.98
N LEU A 78 -12.23 5.07 14.25
CA LEU A 78 -12.19 3.60 14.32
C LEU A 78 -12.19 3.17 15.79
N TYR A 79 -13.20 2.41 16.21
CA TYR A 79 -13.39 1.94 17.59
C TYR A 79 -12.84 0.52 17.79
N GLY A 80 -12.92 -0.33 16.78
CA GLY A 80 -12.42 -1.70 16.83
C GLY A 80 -12.28 -2.32 15.46
N ILE A 81 -11.50 -3.40 15.40
CA ILE A 81 -11.37 -4.30 14.24
C ILE A 81 -11.41 -5.71 14.76
N ASP A 82 -12.38 -6.50 14.29
CA ASP A 82 -12.46 -7.93 14.53
C ASP A 82 -12.09 -8.69 13.26
N GLU A 83 -11.26 -9.72 13.39
CA GLU A 83 -10.83 -10.58 12.30
C GLU A 83 -11.59 -11.91 12.34
N GLU A 84 -12.33 -12.23 11.31
CA GLU A 84 -13.05 -13.48 11.15
C GLU A 84 -12.44 -14.31 10.02
N PHE A 85 -11.95 -15.49 10.36
CA PHE A 85 -11.33 -16.42 9.42
C PHE A 85 -12.35 -17.47 8.97
N ALA A 86 -12.45 -17.63 7.63
CA ALA A 86 -13.31 -18.62 6.99
C ALA A 86 -12.54 -19.33 5.88
N PRO A 87 -13.02 -20.49 5.39
CA PRO A 87 -12.38 -21.18 4.26
C PRO A 87 -12.28 -20.33 2.99
N GLU A 88 -13.20 -19.40 2.79
CA GLU A 88 -13.30 -18.51 1.63
C GLU A 88 -12.38 -17.29 1.73
N GLY A 89 -11.83 -17.00 2.91
CA GLY A 89 -10.98 -15.82 3.14
C GLY A 89 -11.12 -15.24 4.55
N ILE A 90 -10.78 -13.98 4.68
CA ILE A 90 -10.79 -13.25 5.96
C ILE A 90 -11.76 -12.08 5.86
N THR A 91 -12.59 -11.89 6.87
CA THR A 91 -13.44 -10.70 6.99
C THR A 91 -12.90 -9.80 8.10
N LEU A 92 -12.57 -8.57 7.77
CA LEU A 92 -12.19 -7.53 8.72
C LEU A 92 -13.43 -6.68 9.02
N LYS A 93 -13.96 -6.83 10.22
CA LYS A 93 -15.13 -6.09 10.71
C LYS A 93 -14.67 -4.85 11.46
N LEU A 94 -14.92 -3.69 10.87
CA LEU A 94 -14.54 -2.40 11.43
C LEU A 94 -15.75 -1.78 12.14
N ASP A 95 -15.60 -1.50 13.42
CA ASP A 95 -16.55 -0.68 14.18
C ASP A 95 -16.10 0.80 14.07
N VAL A 96 -16.93 1.61 13.43
CA VAL A 96 -16.59 2.98 13.09
C VAL A 96 -17.63 3.97 13.56
N ALA A 97 -17.20 5.21 13.77
CA ALA A 97 -18.07 6.31 14.18
C ALA A 97 -19.25 6.50 13.23
N SER A 98 -20.42 6.84 13.79
CA SER A 98 -21.65 7.03 13.02
C SER A 98 -21.50 8.04 11.88
N ALA A 99 -20.70 9.10 12.07
CA ALA A 99 -20.39 10.07 11.03
C ALA A 99 -19.61 9.45 9.85
N ALA A 100 -18.60 8.60 10.14
CA ALA A 100 -17.86 7.85 9.12
C ALA A 100 -18.77 6.89 8.36
N PHE A 101 -19.63 6.18 9.07
CA PHE A 101 -20.60 5.26 8.48
C PHE A 101 -21.64 5.98 7.61
N ALA A 102 -22.06 7.18 8.01
CA ALA A 102 -22.96 8.01 7.19
C ALA A 102 -22.28 8.45 5.87
N ARG A 103 -20.98 8.83 5.91
CA ARG A 103 -20.20 9.15 4.71
C ARG A 103 -20.09 7.95 3.77
N LEU A 104 -19.83 6.76 4.32
CA LEU A 104 -19.78 5.51 3.54
C LEU A 104 -21.10 5.24 2.84
N LYS A 105 -22.23 5.33 3.56
CA LYS A 105 -23.57 5.15 2.99
C LYS A 105 -23.91 6.17 1.91
N ALA A 106 -23.54 7.43 2.09
CA ALA A 106 -23.74 8.48 1.11
C ALA A 106 -23.00 8.18 -0.21
N ARG A 107 -21.76 7.72 -0.12
CA ARG A 107 -20.98 7.28 -1.30
C ARG A 107 -21.62 6.11 -2.01
N ARG A 108 -22.03 5.07 -1.27
CA ARG A 108 -22.69 3.89 -1.87
C ARG A 108 -23.99 4.25 -2.60
N ARG A 109 -24.78 5.19 -2.09
CA ARG A 109 -26.01 5.65 -2.77
C ARG A 109 -25.70 6.35 -4.08
N SER A 110 -24.63 7.11 -4.16
CA SER A 110 -24.19 7.75 -5.41
C SER A 110 -23.69 6.74 -6.44
N MET A 111 -23.23 5.57 -6.00
CA MET A 111 -22.78 4.46 -6.84
C MET A 111 -23.92 3.53 -7.28
N ALA A 112 -24.91 3.29 -6.43
CA ALA A 112 -26.01 2.34 -6.68
C ALA A 112 -26.93 2.72 -7.88
N GLY A 113 -26.83 3.94 -8.39
CA GLY A 113 -27.52 4.36 -9.61
C GLY A 113 -26.85 3.92 -10.92
N ARG A 114 -25.74 3.17 -10.87
CA ARG A 114 -24.94 2.81 -12.07
C ARG A 114 -24.53 1.34 -11.98
N THR A 115 -25.12 0.52 -12.82
CA THR A 115 -24.85 -0.92 -12.94
C THR A 115 -23.48 -1.18 -13.59
N GLY A 116 -22.54 -1.77 -12.84
CA GLY A 116 -21.28 -2.28 -13.33
C GLY A 116 -20.72 -3.31 -12.34
N CYS A 117 -20.23 -4.46 -12.82
CA CYS A 117 -19.71 -5.53 -11.95
C CYS A 117 -18.39 -5.09 -11.29
N GLY A 118 -18.42 -4.86 -9.98
CA GLY A 118 -17.36 -4.28 -9.14
C GLY A 118 -16.09 -5.12 -8.97
N LEU A 119 -15.43 -5.56 -10.02
CA LEU A 119 -14.21 -6.37 -9.94
C LEU A 119 -12.95 -5.75 -10.54
N CYS A 120 -13.04 -4.64 -11.27
CA CYS A 120 -11.86 -3.97 -11.84
C CYS A 120 -12.10 -2.48 -12.05
N GLY A 121 -11.40 -1.65 -11.29
CA GLY A 121 -11.27 -0.22 -11.57
C GLY A 121 -12.18 0.69 -10.73
N THR A 122 -11.85 1.96 -10.71
CA THR A 122 -12.67 3.04 -10.14
C THR A 122 -14.01 3.10 -10.85
N GLU A 123 -15.09 2.82 -10.14
CA GLU A 123 -16.45 2.66 -10.69
C GLU A 123 -17.08 3.96 -11.25
N SER A 124 -16.41 5.11 -11.10
CA SER A 124 -16.86 6.35 -11.73
C SER A 124 -15.73 7.37 -11.93
N LEU A 125 -15.86 8.20 -12.96
CA LEU A 125 -15.00 9.38 -13.18
C LEU A 125 -14.99 10.32 -11.95
N ALA A 126 -16.08 10.37 -11.18
CA ALA A 126 -16.17 11.15 -9.95
C ALA A 126 -15.21 10.65 -8.84
N HIS A 127 -14.86 9.36 -8.84
CA HIS A 127 -13.88 8.81 -7.90
C HIS A 127 -12.45 9.26 -8.26
N VAL A 128 -12.16 9.36 -9.54
CA VAL A 128 -10.90 9.91 -10.05
C VAL A 128 -10.82 11.42 -9.78
N ALA A 129 -11.95 12.12 -9.80
CA ALA A 129 -12.05 13.56 -9.58
C ALA A 129 -12.12 13.96 -8.09
N ARG A 130 -11.82 13.05 -7.14
CA ARG A 130 -11.81 13.38 -5.72
C ARG A 130 -10.77 14.47 -5.45
N THR A 131 -11.25 15.64 -5.03
CA THR A 131 -10.39 16.73 -4.59
C THR A 131 -9.68 16.31 -3.29
N LEU A 132 -8.36 16.27 -3.35
CA LEU A 132 -7.53 16.01 -2.18
C LEU A 132 -7.20 17.35 -1.50
N PRO A 133 -7.13 17.41 -0.16
CA PRO A 133 -6.67 18.60 0.51
C PRO A 133 -5.20 18.87 0.13
N PRO A 134 -4.83 20.13 -0.10
CA PRO A 134 -3.44 20.47 -0.38
C PRO A 134 -2.56 20.13 0.84
N LEU A 135 -1.41 19.54 0.56
CA LEU A 135 -0.42 19.24 1.57
C LEU A 135 0.34 20.51 2.00
N PRO A 136 0.72 20.62 3.28
CA PRO A 136 1.68 21.63 3.69
C PRO A 136 3.03 21.40 3.01
N PRO A 137 3.88 22.43 2.86
CA PRO A 137 5.23 22.26 2.36
C PRO A 137 5.99 21.21 3.15
N GLY A 138 6.52 20.21 2.45
CA GLY A 138 7.32 19.14 3.05
C GLY A 138 8.76 19.56 3.36
N PRO A 139 9.53 18.72 4.05
CA PRO A 139 10.94 18.96 4.32
C PRO A 139 11.75 18.98 3.02
N SER A 140 12.83 19.75 3.01
CA SER A 140 13.81 19.69 1.91
C SER A 140 14.57 18.35 1.99
N LEU A 141 14.43 17.52 0.96
CA LEU A 141 15.04 16.19 0.90
C LEU A 141 16.22 16.18 -0.07
N SER A 142 17.35 15.64 0.37
CA SER A 142 18.48 15.42 -0.51
C SER A 142 18.28 14.18 -1.38
N LYS A 143 18.82 14.17 -2.60
CA LYS A 143 18.86 12.97 -3.46
C LYS A 143 19.48 11.77 -2.74
N ARG A 144 20.48 12.01 -1.85
CA ARG A 144 21.14 10.98 -1.06
C ARG A 144 20.18 10.36 -0.04
N ALA A 145 19.33 11.14 0.61
CA ALA A 145 18.33 10.66 1.55
C ALA A 145 17.29 9.77 0.84
N VAL A 146 16.76 10.22 -0.31
CA VAL A 146 15.83 9.41 -1.11
C VAL A 146 16.48 8.09 -1.55
N ALA A 147 17.70 8.14 -2.08
CA ALA A 147 18.45 6.95 -2.48
C ALA A 147 18.73 6.01 -1.29
N ARG A 148 18.98 6.53 -0.09
CA ARG A 148 19.09 5.74 1.13
C ARG A 148 17.79 5.04 1.45
N GLY A 149 16.66 5.75 1.50
CA GLY A 149 15.35 5.18 1.82
C GLY A 149 14.95 4.06 0.85
N MET A 150 15.20 4.24 -0.44
CA MET A 150 14.95 3.19 -1.45
C MET A 150 15.81 1.93 -1.22
N ARG A 151 17.08 2.09 -0.82
CA ARG A 151 17.95 0.95 -0.48
C ARG A 151 17.52 0.27 0.81
N GLU A 152 17.17 1.05 1.84
CA GLU A 152 16.68 0.50 3.11
C GLU A 152 15.38 -0.25 2.92
N LEU A 153 14.41 0.31 2.16
CA LEU A 153 13.20 -0.40 1.78
C LEU A 153 13.53 -1.78 1.18
N ALA A 154 14.40 -1.83 0.16
CA ALA A 154 14.78 -3.09 -0.48
C ALA A 154 15.46 -4.07 0.50
N SER A 155 16.23 -3.55 1.47
CA SER A 155 16.90 -4.37 2.48
C SER A 155 15.97 -4.93 3.55
N LEU A 156 14.85 -4.27 3.82
CA LEU A 156 13.89 -4.62 4.88
C LEU A 156 12.73 -5.49 4.38
N GLN A 157 12.63 -5.74 3.08
CA GLN A 157 11.60 -6.62 2.50
C GLN A 157 11.88 -8.09 2.84
N VAL A 158 11.23 -8.61 3.86
CA VAL A 158 11.40 -10.00 4.32
C VAL A 158 10.69 -10.98 3.39
N LEU A 159 9.43 -10.72 3.06
CA LEU A 159 8.63 -11.58 2.18
C LEU A 159 9.15 -11.57 0.74
N GLN A 160 9.55 -10.40 0.23
CA GLN A 160 10.12 -10.29 -1.10
C GLN A 160 11.42 -11.11 -1.25
N LYS A 161 12.29 -11.10 -0.24
CA LYS A 161 13.54 -11.89 -0.26
C LYS A 161 13.28 -13.39 -0.36
N VAL A 162 12.19 -13.85 0.20
CA VAL A 162 11.83 -15.28 0.27
C VAL A 162 11.01 -15.70 -0.93
N THR A 163 10.02 -14.89 -1.34
CA THR A 163 9.03 -15.27 -2.35
C THR A 163 9.24 -14.62 -3.71
N GLY A 164 9.89 -13.46 -3.77
CA GLY A 164 10.05 -12.70 -5.00
C GLY A 164 8.75 -12.11 -5.57
N ALA A 165 7.63 -12.17 -4.84
CA ALA A 165 6.28 -11.97 -5.39
C ALA A 165 5.47 -10.86 -4.69
N VAL A 166 6.10 -10.00 -3.90
CA VAL A 166 5.39 -8.96 -3.14
C VAL A 166 5.91 -7.56 -3.44
N HIS A 167 5.08 -6.60 -3.20
CA HIS A 167 5.42 -5.18 -3.18
C HIS A 167 5.66 -4.71 -1.74
N ALA A 168 6.32 -3.55 -1.61
CA ALA A 168 6.51 -2.92 -0.32
C ALA A 168 6.32 -1.40 -0.39
N ALA A 169 5.96 -0.84 0.76
CA ALA A 169 5.94 0.58 1.04
C ALA A 169 6.64 0.86 2.37
N ALA A 170 7.42 1.94 2.44
CA ALA A 170 8.09 2.40 3.65
C ALA A 170 7.83 3.88 3.91
N TRP A 171 7.70 4.26 5.19
CA TRP A 171 7.86 5.65 5.59
C TRP A 171 9.29 5.88 6.07
N CYS A 172 9.92 6.89 5.48
CA CYS A 172 11.31 7.23 5.69
C CYS A 172 11.45 8.63 6.28
N THR A 173 12.40 8.81 7.19
CA THR A 173 12.77 10.13 7.71
C THR A 173 13.35 11.04 6.62
N ALA A 174 13.47 12.33 6.89
CA ALA A 174 14.15 13.28 6.00
C ALA A 174 15.62 12.90 5.70
N GLN A 175 16.24 12.05 6.52
CA GLN A 175 17.59 11.51 6.32
C GLN A 175 17.60 10.20 5.54
N GLY A 176 16.42 9.68 5.19
CA GLY A 176 16.23 8.45 4.41
C GLY A 176 16.32 7.16 5.22
N GLU A 177 16.13 7.21 6.53
CA GLU A 177 16.00 6.03 7.37
C GLU A 177 14.56 5.49 7.31
N ALA A 178 14.39 4.22 6.95
CA ALA A 178 13.10 3.58 6.88
C ALA A 178 12.66 3.10 8.27
N LEU A 179 11.68 3.79 8.87
CA LEU A 179 11.18 3.47 10.22
C LEU A 179 9.97 2.55 10.21
N LEU A 180 9.17 2.56 9.16
CA LEU A 180 8.03 1.67 8.98
C LEU A 180 8.12 1.03 7.60
N VAL A 181 7.92 -0.28 7.53
CA VAL A 181 7.87 -1.03 6.26
C VAL A 181 6.68 -1.98 6.30
N ARG A 182 5.94 -2.07 5.19
CA ARG A 182 4.86 -3.04 5.00
C ARG A 182 4.96 -3.69 3.63
N GLU A 183 4.69 -4.98 3.59
CA GLU A 183 4.72 -5.80 2.39
C GLU A 183 3.35 -6.39 2.09
N ASP A 184 3.02 -6.54 0.82
CA ASP A 184 1.80 -7.21 0.33
C ASP A 184 1.99 -7.65 -1.13
N VAL A 185 1.26 -8.67 -1.58
CA VAL A 185 1.16 -9.06 -2.99
C VAL A 185 0.64 -7.91 -3.86
N GLY A 186 -0.24 -7.07 -3.32
CA GLY A 186 -0.80 -5.88 -3.96
C GLY A 186 -0.06 -4.60 -3.54
N ARG A 187 0.44 -3.82 -4.52
CA ARG A 187 1.11 -2.54 -4.23
C ARG A 187 0.21 -1.55 -3.47
N HIS A 188 -1.09 -1.52 -3.77
CA HIS A 188 -2.05 -0.65 -3.08
C HIS A 188 -2.24 -1.07 -1.63
N ASN A 189 -2.33 -2.37 -1.39
CA ASN A 189 -2.47 -2.94 -0.05
C ASN A 189 -1.20 -2.69 0.79
N ALA A 190 0.00 -2.84 0.19
CA ALA A 190 1.25 -2.53 0.89
C ALA A 190 1.28 -1.06 1.36
N LEU A 191 0.81 -0.13 0.51
CA LEU A 191 0.70 1.28 0.87
C LEU A 191 -0.40 1.51 1.92
N ASP A 192 -1.57 0.87 1.79
CA ASP A 192 -2.63 0.97 2.80
C ASP A 192 -2.16 0.45 4.16
N LYS A 193 -1.48 -0.70 4.20
CA LYS A 193 -0.84 -1.20 5.43
C LYS A 193 0.11 -0.18 6.04
N LEU A 194 0.94 0.46 5.22
CA LEU A 194 1.85 1.51 5.69
C LEU A 194 1.09 2.72 6.24
N VAL A 195 0.04 3.18 5.57
CA VAL A 195 -0.79 4.30 6.03
C VAL A 195 -1.43 3.98 7.39
N GLY A 196 -1.94 2.77 7.57
CA GLY A 196 -2.49 2.33 8.84
C GLY A 196 -1.45 2.25 9.95
N ALA A 197 -0.26 1.71 9.67
CA ALA A 197 0.86 1.67 10.61
C ALA A 197 1.31 3.08 11.01
N LEU A 198 1.42 3.99 10.04
CA LEU A 198 1.78 5.39 10.27
C LEU A 198 0.73 6.11 11.15
N ALA A 199 -0.56 5.90 10.87
CA ALA A 199 -1.65 6.48 11.65
C ALA A 199 -1.72 5.95 13.10
N LYS A 200 -1.17 4.77 13.38
CA LYS A 200 -1.04 4.20 14.73
C LYS A 200 0.25 4.62 15.45
N SER A 201 1.21 5.13 14.72
CA SER A 201 2.50 5.57 15.26
C SER A 201 2.41 6.97 15.87
N THR A 202 3.49 7.39 16.51
CA THR A 202 3.69 8.77 17.00
C THR A 202 4.47 9.64 16.00
N LEU A 203 4.75 9.10 14.81
CA LEU A 203 5.53 9.79 13.77
C LEU A 203 4.67 10.88 13.13
N ASP A 204 5.27 12.03 12.88
CA ASP A 204 4.65 13.08 12.06
C ASP A 204 4.86 12.75 10.58
N ALA A 205 3.77 12.38 9.91
CA ALA A 205 3.76 11.99 8.51
C ALA A 205 4.41 13.04 7.59
N SER A 206 4.25 14.33 7.93
CA SER A 206 4.71 15.46 7.11
C SER A 206 6.23 15.67 7.14
N THR A 207 6.95 15.06 8.09
CA THR A 207 8.40 15.26 8.29
C THR A 207 9.28 14.32 7.49
N GLY A 208 8.69 13.39 6.75
CA GLY A 208 9.39 12.37 5.99
C GLY A 208 8.81 12.15 4.59
N PHE A 209 9.05 10.98 4.05
CA PHE A 209 8.55 10.60 2.74
C PHE A 209 8.16 9.12 2.67
N ILE A 210 7.31 8.78 1.70
CA ILE A 210 6.98 7.39 1.39
C ILE A 210 7.86 6.91 0.24
N ALA A 211 8.45 5.72 0.40
CA ALA A 211 9.16 4.97 -0.61
C ALA A 211 8.35 3.72 -1.00
N VAL A 212 8.21 3.44 -2.30
CA VAL A 212 7.46 2.27 -2.80
C VAL A 212 8.23 1.51 -3.87
N THR A 213 8.05 0.20 -3.93
CA THR A 213 8.67 -0.67 -4.93
C THR A 213 7.94 -0.68 -6.28
N SER A 214 6.80 -0.03 -6.35
CA SER A 214 6.01 0.10 -7.57
C SER A 214 6.29 1.41 -8.31
N ARG A 215 5.61 1.61 -9.45
CA ARG A 215 5.50 2.94 -10.09
C ARG A 215 4.61 3.88 -9.27
N ALA A 216 4.81 5.19 -9.43
CA ALA A 216 3.89 6.21 -8.91
C ALA A 216 2.67 6.31 -9.84
N SER A 217 1.63 5.52 -9.58
CA SER A 217 0.33 5.65 -10.25
C SER A 217 -0.54 6.69 -9.57
N PHE A 218 -1.64 7.05 -10.22
CA PHE A 218 -2.64 7.96 -9.66
C PHE A 218 -3.06 7.57 -8.23
N GLU A 219 -3.42 6.29 -8.01
CA GLU A 219 -3.87 5.82 -6.70
C GLU A 219 -2.75 5.88 -5.64
N MET A 220 -1.51 5.60 -6.02
CA MET A 220 -0.36 5.70 -5.11
C MET A 220 -0.16 7.14 -4.64
N VAL A 221 -0.29 8.12 -5.55
CA VAL A 221 -0.26 9.55 -5.22
C VAL A 221 -1.44 9.91 -4.30
N GLN A 222 -2.65 9.50 -4.66
CA GLN A 222 -3.86 9.81 -3.89
C GLN A 222 -3.77 9.29 -2.44
N LYS A 223 -3.34 8.04 -2.25
CA LYS A 223 -3.15 7.43 -0.93
C LYS A 223 -2.04 8.10 -0.13
N THR A 224 -0.95 8.51 -0.78
CA THR A 224 0.15 9.26 -0.14
C THR A 224 -0.31 10.63 0.35
N VAL A 225 -1.09 11.36 -0.47
CA VAL A 225 -1.70 12.63 -0.07
C VAL A 225 -2.67 12.45 1.09
N ALA A 226 -3.53 11.41 1.03
CA ALA A 226 -4.45 11.10 2.12
C ALA A 226 -3.74 10.77 3.44
N ALA A 227 -2.52 10.23 3.37
CA ALA A 227 -1.67 9.99 4.54
C ALA A 227 -0.97 11.26 5.06
N GLY A 228 -1.11 12.41 4.40
CA GLY A 228 -0.45 13.65 4.81
C GLY A 228 1.06 13.70 4.51
N VAL A 229 1.57 12.83 3.62
CA VAL A 229 3.01 12.74 3.33
C VAL A 229 3.34 13.52 2.06
N PRO A 230 4.30 14.48 2.12
CA PRO A 230 4.52 15.44 1.04
C PRO A 230 5.38 14.93 -0.12
N LEU A 231 6.00 13.73 -0.01
CA LEU A 231 6.83 13.16 -1.07
C LEU A 231 6.62 11.66 -1.21
N LEU A 232 6.51 11.21 -2.46
CA LEU A 232 6.43 9.81 -2.86
C LEU A 232 7.62 9.45 -3.75
N ALA A 233 8.51 8.57 -3.28
CA ALA A 233 9.60 7.99 -4.06
C ALA A 233 9.19 6.60 -4.58
N ALA A 234 9.24 6.41 -5.89
CA ALA A 234 8.84 5.17 -6.56
C ALA A 234 10.00 4.58 -7.38
N VAL A 235 10.11 3.26 -7.44
CA VAL A 235 11.15 2.55 -8.23
C VAL A 235 11.03 2.83 -9.72
N SER A 236 9.82 3.14 -10.22
CA SER A 236 9.55 3.36 -11.63
C SER A 236 8.91 4.73 -11.88
N ALA A 237 8.64 5.04 -13.15
CA ALA A 237 8.12 6.33 -13.57
C ALA A 237 6.69 6.62 -13.05
N SER A 238 6.38 7.91 -12.94
CA SER A 238 5.03 8.41 -12.71
C SER A 238 4.21 8.39 -13.99
N THR A 239 2.89 8.25 -13.86
CA THR A 239 1.95 8.44 -14.96
C THR A 239 1.58 9.93 -15.09
N SER A 240 1.08 10.36 -16.25
CA SER A 240 0.68 11.76 -16.48
C SER A 240 -0.38 12.23 -15.48
N LEU A 241 -1.42 11.41 -15.25
CA LEU A 241 -2.48 11.73 -14.28
C LEU A 241 -1.92 11.80 -12.85
N ALA A 242 -1.02 10.88 -12.46
CA ALA A 242 -0.37 10.92 -11.16
C ALA A 242 0.42 12.22 -10.96
N THR A 243 1.11 12.70 -11.99
CA THR A 243 1.87 13.95 -11.95
C THR A 243 0.96 15.16 -11.81
N SER A 244 -0.15 15.22 -12.54
CA SER A 244 -1.15 16.29 -12.44
C SER A 244 -1.73 16.38 -11.03
N VAL A 245 -2.22 15.25 -10.50
CA VAL A 245 -2.82 15.20 -9.16
C VAL A 245 -1.79 15.51 -8.07
N ALA A 246 -0.55 15.04 -8.22
CA ALA A 246 0.52 15.38 -7.28
C ALA A 246 0.79 16.88 -7.24
N GLN A 247 0.83 17.54 -8.41
CA GLN A 247 1.04 18.98 -8.53
C GLN A 247 -0.10 19.77 -7.88
N GLU A 248 -1.36 19.38 -8.13
CA GLU A 248 -2.54 20.03 -7.53
C GLU A 248 -2.57 19.88 -6.00
N ALA A 249 -2.14 18.72 -5.49
CA ALA A 249 -2.12 18.44 -4.06
C ALA A 249 -0.84 18.93 -3.34
N GLY A 250 0.16 19.46 -4.05
CA GLY A 250 1.44 19.87 -3.46
C GLY A 250 2.35 18.70 -3.07
N LEU A 251 2.12 17.49 -3.66
CA LEU A 251 2.97 16.33 -3.45
C LEU A 251 4.12 16.32 -4.48
N THR A 252 5.33 15.96 -4.04
CA THR A 252 6.49 15.78 -4.93
C THR A 252 6.65 14.30 -5.27
N PRO A 253 6.32 13.85 -6.51
CA PRO A 253 6.63 12.50 -6.95
C PRO A 253 8.09 12.41 -7.43
N VAL A 254 8.82 11.41 -6.95
CA VAL A 254 10.20 11.13 -7.35
C VAL A 254 10.27 9.75 -7.99
N SER A 255 10.72 9.70 -9.22
CA SER A 255 11.03 8.44 -9.91
C SER A 255 12.48 8.04 -9.64
N TYR A 256 12.67 6.92 -8.96
CA TYR A 256 13.97 6.36 -8.67
C TYR A 256 14.23 5.15 -9.56
N THR A 257 15.30 5.21 -10.36
CA THR A 257 15.73 4.11 -11.21
C THR A 257 17.12 3.65 -10.77
N HIS A 258 17.30 2.36 -10.55
CA HIS A 258 18.58 1.75 -10.19
C HIS A 258 19.60 1.73 -11.34
N LEU A 259 19.27 2.32 -12.47
CA LEU A 259 20.08 2.23 -13.65
C LEU A 259 21.22 3.26 -13.64
N THR A 260 22.38 2.81 -14.05
CA THR A 260 23.55 3.59 -14.42
C THR A 260 23.34 4.52 -15.63
N LEU A 261 22.11 4.62 -16.14
CA LEU A 261 21.73 5.55 -17.21
C LEU A 261 21.28 6.89 -16.60
N PRO A 262 21.61 8.01 -17.27
CA PRO A 262 21.30 9.33 -16.73
C PRO A 262 19.81 9.48 -16.47
N THR A 263 19.48 9.74 -15.23
CA THR A 263 18.13 9.99 -14.74
C THR A 263 17.49 11.12 -15.53
N LYS A 264 16.51 10.81 -16.37
CA LYS A 264 15.61 11.80 -16.89
C LYS A 264 14.60 12.14 -15.79
N ARG A 265 14.81 13.33 -15.22
CA ARG A 265 13.88 14.16 -14.44
C ARG A 265 13.60 13.75 -12.99
N ILE A 266 14.18 14.59 -12.15
CA ILE A 266 13.54 15.10 -10.96
C ILE A 266 12.69 16.28 -11.43
N VAL A 267 11.38 16.20 -11.30
CA VAL A 267 10.47 17.33 -11.52
C VAL A 267 10.00 17.78 -10.16
#